data_0b20a83156d0d397f92081c309a48fed
#
_entry.id   0b20a83156d0d397f92081c309a48fed
#
_cell.length_a   1.000
_cell.length_b   1.000
_cell.length_c   1.000
_cell.angle_alpha   90.00
_cell.angle_beta   90.00
_cell.angle_gamma   90.00
#
_symmetry.space_group_name_H-M   'P 1'
#
loop_
_entity.id
_entity.type
_entity.pdbx_description
1 polymer ?
#
loop_
_entity_poly.entity_id
_entity_poly.type
_entity_poly.pdbx_seq_one_letter_code
_entity_poly.pdbx_strand_id
1 'polypeptide(L)'
;MTKTIAVIGVTGAQVRYLSALLTDKHTERSQGGSVANKFLSLGWNVRGITRSATSDSAKAQAAKGISIVEADLDSTSTLIPAFSGAHVIFAVTDFWQPFWESNARLSKISDRATGEHCYAIEVQRGKNIVDAIQRVLKEEGTLERFIFSTLPGFKEQSKGKYTYVYHFDSKAEITKYLKSKDELWSRSSLLNMTFYSSNIMRFWPLTKVSRLLFPLGFVVDRCCYSPRTVIDT
;
A
#
# COMPACT_ATOMS: atom_id res chain seq x y z
N MET A 1 3.14 -4.56 -28.48
CA MET A 1 1.89 -4.38 -27.68
C MET A 1 2.21 -3.52 -26.48
N THR A 2 1.34 -2.59 -26.12
CA THR A 2 1.54 -1.74 -24.93
C THR A 2 1.29 -2.57 -23.67
N LYS A 3 2.24 -2.54 -22.72
CA LYS A 3 2.11 -3.29 -21.46
C LYS A 3 1.07 -2.65 -20.53
N THR A 4 0.44 -3.47 -19.70
CA THR A 4 -0.56 -3.04 -18.72
C THR A 4 -0.05 -3.21 -17.29
N ILE A 5 -0.22 -2.17 -16.46
CA ILE A 5 -0.07 -2.26 -15.01
C ILE A 5 -1.43 -2.17 -14.33
N ALA A 6 -1.68 -3.06 -13.38
CA ALA A 6 -2.82 -2.97 -12.45
C ALA A 6 -2.36 -2.41 -11.09
N VAL A 7 -3.05 -1.41 -10.57
CA VAL A 7 -2.62 -0.64 -9.38
C VAL A 7 -3.74 -0.61 -8.34
N ILE A 8 -3.51 -1.24 -7.19
CA ILE A 8 -4.38 -1.09 -6.00
C ILE A 8 -4.02 0.22 -5.28
N GLY A 9 -5.03 0.88 -4.72
CA GLY A 9 -4.85 2.10 -3.95
C GLY A 9 -4.67 3.37 -4.80
N VAL A 10 -5.10 3.34 -6.05
CA VAL A 10 -5.00 4.47 -7.00
C VAL A 10 -5.77 5.71 -6.51
N THR A 11 -6.84 5.54 -5.75
CA THR A 11 -7.70 6.60 -5.22
C THR A 11 -7.26 7.13 -3.84
N GLY A 12 -6.27 6.50 -3.21
CA GLY A 12 -5.57 6.99 -2.03
C GLY A 12 -6.40 7.23 -0.78
N ALA A 13 -7.11 6.22 -0.27
CA ALA A 13 -7.87 6.36 0.98
C ALA A 13 -7.00 6.60 2.23
N GLN A 14 -5.73 6.21 2.23
CA GLN A 14 -4.86 6.26 3.41
C GLN A 14 -4.58 7.68 3.96
N VAL A 15 -4.74 8.72 3.16
CA VAL A 15 -4.43 10.11 3.56
C VAL A 15 -5.69 10.96 3.82
N ARG A 16 -6.87 10.52 3.36
CA ARG A 16 -8.11 11.32 3.42
C ARG A 16 -8.59 11.70 4.82
N TYR A 17 -8.36 10.87 5.82
CA TYR A 17 -8.87 11.11 7.18
C TYR A 17 -8.15 12.24 7.93
N LEU A 18 -7.02 12.67 7.43
CA LEU A 18 -6.23 13.70 8.09
C LEU A 18 -6.25 15.05 7.33
N SER A 19 -6.68 15.10 6.07
CA SER A 19 -6.73 16.34 5.27
C SER A 19 -8.00 17.17 5.52
N ALA A 20 -9.03 16.61 6.14
CA ALA A 20 -10.25 17.34 6.51
C ALA A 20 -10.00 18.54 7.46
N LEU A 21 -8.80 18.62 8.06
CA LEU A 21 -8.39 19.70 8.95
C LEU A 21 -7.51 20.78 8.29
N LEU A 22 -7.07 20.57 7.05
CA LEU A 22 -6.23 21.50 6.34
C LEU A 22 -6.84 21.89 5.00
N THR A 23 -7.16 23.14 4.82
CA THR A 23 -7.78 23.76 3.63
C THR A 23 -6.89 23.81 2.38
N ASP A 24 -5.78 23.08 2.35
CA ASP A 24 -4.84 23.13 1.24
C ASP A 24 -5.15 22.02 0.21
N LYS A 25 -5.66 22.44 -0.96
CA LYS A 25 -6.06 21.59 -2.08
C LYS A 25 -4.90 20.91 -2.82
N HIS A 26 -3.67 21.01 -2.32
CA HIS A 26 -2.50 20.52 -3.00
C HIS A 26 -1.96 19.23 -2.37
N THR A 27 -2.02 18.14 -3.18
CA THR A 27 -1.18 16.95 -3.12
C THR A 27 -1.51 15.85 -2.12
N GLU A 28 -2.71 15.32 -2.16
CA GLU A 28 -2.91 13.96 -1.65
C GLU A 28 -2.41 12.93 -2.68
N ARG A 29 -1.11 12.67 -2.68
CA ARG A 29 -0.52 11.60 -3.50
C ARG A 29 -0.51 10.31 -2.69
N SER A 30 -1.44 9.42 -2.98
CA SER A 30 -1.34 8.04 -2.51
C SER A 30 -0.17 7.32 -3.18
N GLN A 31 0.36 6.27 -2.56
CA GLN A 31 1.38 5.43 -3.20
C GLN A 31 0.89 4.93 -4.56
N GLY A 32 -0.30 4.30 -4.60
CA GLY A 32 -0.90 3.81 -5.83
C GLY A 32 -1.12 4.91 -6.87
N GLY A 33 -1.57 6.09 -6.47
CA GLY A 33 -1.72 7.23 -7.37
C GLY A 33 -0.39 7.70 -7.95
N SER A 34 0.67 7.69 -7.18
CA SER A 34 2.02 8.04 -7.66
C SER A 34 2.56 7.01 -8.65
N VAL A 35 2.38 5.71 -8.36
CA VAL A 35 2.73 4.61 -9.27
C VAL A 35 1.94 4.71 -10.57
N ALA A 36 0.62 4.86 -10.49
CA ALA A 36 -0.25 4.98 -11.65
C ALA A 36 0.16 6.14 -12.57
N ASN A 37 0.39 7.34 -12.00
CA ASN A 37 0.83 8.51 -12.76
C ASN A 37 2.20 8.28 -13.42
N LYS A 38 3.14 7.60 -12.73
CA LYS A 38 4.46 7.31 -13.29
C LYS A 38 4.35 6.37 -14.49
N PHE A 39 3.61 5.27 -14.37
CA PHE A 39 3.45 4.33 -15.48
C PHE A 39 2.67 4.93 -16.65
N LEU A 40 1.67 5.77 -16.36
CA LEU A 40 0.97 6.52 -17.40
C LEU A 40 1.94 7.42 -18.21
N SER A 41 2.85 8.13 -17.52
CA SER A 41 3.86 8.97 -18.17
C SER A 41 4.89 8.19 -19.00
N LEU A 42 5.02 6.89 -18.74
CA LEU A 42 5.86 5.95 -19.51
C LEU A 42 5.12 5.31 -20.70
N GLY A 43 3.86 5.71 -20.96
CA GLY A 43 3.06 5.20 -22.07
C GLY A 43 2.46 3.81 -21.82
N TRP A 44 2.37 3.36 -20.57
CA TRP A 44 1.71 2.09 -20.22
C TRP A 44 0.20 2.26 -20.13
N ASN A 45 -0.53 1.19 -20.42
CA ASN A 45 -1.94 1.10 -20.02
C ASN A 45 -2.01 0.95 -18.51
N VAL A 46 -2.72 1.86 -17.84
CA VAL A 46 -2.85 1.85 -16.37
C VAL A 46 -4.28 1.49 -15.99
N ARG A 47 -4.43 0.42 -15.22
CA ARG A 47 -5.69 -0.03 -14.63
C ARG A 47 -5.67 0.28 -13.14
N GLY A 48 -6.52 1.21 -12.71
CA GLY A 48 -6.67 1.58 -11.30
C GLY A 48 -7.77 0.76 -10.64
N ILE A 49 -7.45 0.04 -9.58
CA ILE A 49 -8.38 -0.80 -8.82
C ILE A 49 -8.90 -0.04 -7.61
N THR A 50 -10.22 0.03 -7.46
CA THR A 50 -10.91 0.72 -6.37
C THR A 50 -12.19 -0.02 -5.98
N ARG A 51 -12.70 0.21 -4.76
CA ARG A 51 -13.99 -0.33 -4.29
C ARG A 51 -15.21 0.42 -4.83
N SER A 52 -15.01 1.64 -5.33
CA SER A 52 -16.09 2.47 -5.89
C SER A 52 -15.58 3.22 -7.10
N ALA A 53 -16.00 2.76 -8.29
CA ALA A 53 -15.66 3.39 -9.55
C ALA A 53 -16.37 4.76 -9.75
N THR A 54 -17.45 4.98 -9.02
CA THR A 54 -18.27 6.20 -9.11
C THR A 54 -17.81 7.33 -8.19
N SER A 55 -16.84 7.09 -7.29
CA SER A 55 -16.31 8.11 -6.38
C SER A 55 -15.60 9.23 -7.13
N ASP A 56 -15.62 10.45 -6.58
CA ASP A 56 -14.97 11.62 -7.20
C ASP A 56 -13.46 11.39 -7.40
N SER A 57 -12.82 10.69 -6.46
CA SER A 57 -11.40 10.32 -6.60
C SER A 57 -11.16 9.34 -7.75
N ALA A 58 -12.07 8.39 -7.98
CA ALA A 58 -12.00 7.48 -9.12
C ALA A 58 -12.20 8.23 -10.45
N LYS A 59 -13.21 9.11 -10.52
CA LYS A 59 -13.46 9.98 -11.67
C LYS A 59 -12.26 10.87 -11.99
N ALA A 60 -11.61 11.45 -10.97
CA ALA A 60 -10.42 12.26 -11.14
C ALA A 60 -9.21 11.46 -11.69
N GLN A 61 -9.08 10.18 -11.35
CA GLN A 61 -8.06 9.30 -11.93
C GLN A 61 -8.42 8.89 -13.37
N ALA A 62 -9.70 8.60 -13.63
CA ALA A 62 -10.19 8.29 -14.97
C ALA A 62 -9.95 9.46 -15.96
N ALA A 63 -10.15 10.69 -15.51
CA ALA A 63 -9.90 11.90 -16.30
C ALA A 63 -8.43 12.06 -16.71
N LYS A 64 -7.48 11.38 -16.04
CA LYS A 64 -6.06 11.33 -16.40
C LYS A 64 -5.72 10.24 -17.43
N GLY A 65 -6.70 9.44 -17.85
CA GLY A 65 -6.50 8.30 -18.75
C GLY A 65 -6.27 6.96 -18.06
N ILE A 66 -6.54 6.85 -16.73
CA ILE A 66 -6.45 5.60 -16.00
C ILE A 66 -7.78 4.84 -16.14
N SER A 67 -7.73 3.59 -16.61
CA SER A 67 -8.89 2.70 -16.67
C SER A 67 -9.28 2.26 -15.26
N ILE A 68 -10.46 2.65 -14.78
CA ILE A 68 -10.91 2.29 -13.43
C ILE A 68 -11.67 0.97 -13.47
N VAL A 69 -11.28 0.04 -12.59
CA VAL A 69 -11.94 -1.24 -12.38
C VAL A 69 -12.36 -1.34 -10.91
N GLU A 70 -13.62 -1.71 -10.72
CA GLU A 70 -14.17 -1.95 -9.39
C GLU A 70 -13.85 -3.35 -8.92
N ALA A 71 -13.21 -3.47 -7.74
CA ALA A 71 -12.97 -4.74 -7.08
C ALA A 71 -12.81 -4.53 -5.57
N ASP A 72 -13.23 -5.54 -4.81
CA ASP A 72 -13.16 -5.56 -3.35
C ASP A 72 -12.05 -6.52 -2.88
N LEU A 73 -11.18 -6.02 -1.99
CA LEU A 73 -10.11 -6.82 -1.39
C LEU A 73 -10.63 -7.94 -0.48
N ASP A 74 -11.87 -7.84 -0.03
CA ASP A 74 -12.53 -8.86 0.76
C ASP A 74 -13.08 -10.00 -0.13
N SER A 75 -13.04 -9.85 -1.47
CA SER A 75 -13.56 -10.82 -2.44
C SER A 75 -12.55 -11.16 -3.54
N THR A 76 -11.91 -12.32 -3.43
CA THR A 76 -10.94 -12.82 -4.43
C THR A 76 -11.56 -12.93 -5.83
N SER A 77 -12.85 -13.25 -5.93
CA SER A 77 -13.56 -13.37 -7.21
C SER A 77 -13.63 -12.06 -8.00
N THR A 78 -13.63 -10.91 -7.34
CA THR A 78 -13.61 -9.59 -8.00
C THR A 78 -12.20 -9.18 -8.39
N LEU A 79 -11.18 -9.67 -7.67
CA LEU A 79 -9.77 -9.35 -7.90
C LEU A 79 -9.20 -10.07 -9.13
N ILE A 80 -9.61 -11.31 -9.37
CA ILE A 80 -9.11 -12.12 -10.51
C ILE A 80 -9.31 -11.37 -11.83
N PRO A 81 -10.55 -10.98 -12.22
CA PRO A 81 -10.75 -10.22 -13.46
C PRO A 81 -10.07 -8.84 -13.45
N ALA A 82 -9.91 -8.22 -12.28
CA ALA A 82 -9.22 -6.95 -12.17
C ALA A 82 -7.71 -7.06 -12.46
N PHE A 83 -7.10 -8.22 -12.26
CA PHE A 83 -5.68 -8.48 -12.54
C PHE A 83 -5.43 -9.13 -13.91
N SER A 84 -6.47 -9.72 -14.55
CA SER A 84 -6.34 -10.41 -15.83
C SER A 84 -5.62 -9.58 -16.90
N GLY A 85 -4.68 -10.15 -17.63
CA GLY A 85 -3.87 -9.52 -18.67
C GLY A 85 -2.86 -8.47 -18.16
N ALA A 86 -2.68 -8.31 -16.86
CA ALA A 86 -1.69 -7.38 -16.33
C ALA A 86 -0.27 -7.96 -16.44
N HIS A 87 0.68 -7.13 -16.91
CA HIS A 87 2.10 -7.46 -16.96
C HIS A 87 2.79 -7.11 -15.64
N VAL A 88 2.36 -6.03 -15.01
CA VAL A 88 2.82 -5.59 -13.68
C VAL A 88 1.61 -5.37 -12.79
N ILE A 89 1.73 -5.78 -11.53
CA ILE A 89 0.72 -5.50 -10.50
C ILE A 89 1.41 -4.77 -9.34
N PHE A 90 0.88 -3.63 -8.94
CA PHE A 90 1.26 -2.93 -7.72
C PHE A 90 0.14 -3.03 -6.70
N ALA A 91 0.47 -3.48 -5.50
CA ALA A 91 -0.48 -3.58 -4.41
C ALA A 91 0.01 -2.94 -3.11
N VAL A 92 -0.93 -2.31 -2.42
CA VAL A 92 -0.80 -1.80 -1.06
C VAL A 92 -2.08 -2.08 -0.29
N THR A 93 -1.97 -2.53 0.95
CA THR A 93 -3.09 -2.74 1.86
C THR A 93 -3.26 -1.54 2.80
N ASP A 94 -4.46 -1.34 3.32
CA ASP A 94 -4.79 -0.23 4.22
C ASP A 94 -5.26 -0.75 5.58
N PHE A 95 -4.41 -0.54 6.60
CA PHE A 95 -4.70 -0.81 8.00
C PHE A 95 -5.62 0.25 8.62
N TRP A 96 -5.52 1.50 8.15
CA TRP A 96 -6.08 2.64 8.85
C TRP A 96 -7.57 2.84 8.64
N GLN A 97 -8.10 2.42 7.49
CA GLN A 97 -9.54 2.53 7.25
C GLN A 97 -10.33 1.70 8.28
N PRO A 98 -10.14 0.37 8.42
CA PRO A 98 -10.84 -0.39 9.45
C PRO A 98 -10.53 0.11 10.88
N PHE A 99 -9.35 0.71 11.11
CA PHE A 99 -9.01 1.32 12.39
C PHE A 99 -9.98 2.46 12.74
N TRP A 100 -10.15 3.43 11.85
CA TRP A 100 -11.03 4.57 12.10
C TRP A 100 -12.50 4.17 12.21
N GLU A 101 -12.92 3.16 11.47
CA GLU A 101 -14.30 2.65 11.50
C GLU A 101 -14.64 1.89 12.80
N SER A 102 -13.66 1.23 13.40
CA SER A 102 -13.91 0.32 14.54
C SER A 102 -13.41 0.83 15.89
N ASN A 103 -12.47 1.78 15.92
CA ASN A 103 -11.78 2.20 17.14
C ASN A 103 -12.71 2.74 18.24
N ALA A 104 -13.72 3.55 17.87
CA ALA A 104 -14.67 4.10 18.86
C ALA A 104 -15.44 3.02 19.63
N ARG A 105 -15.61 1.84 19.04
CA ARG A 105 -16.28 0.68 19.65
C ARG A 105 -15.31 -0.27 20.32
N LEU A 106 -14.23 -0.65 19.62
CA LEU A 106 -13.34 -1.72 20.08
C LEU A 106 -12.36 -1.27 21.16
N SER A 107 -11.98 -0.01 21.20
CA SER A 107 -11.12 0.54 22.27
C SER A 107 -11.75 0.46 23.66
N LYS A 108 -13.08 0.32 23.73
CA LYS A 108 -13.81 0.11 24.99
C LYS A 108 -13.67 -1.33 25.54
N ILE A 109 -13.25 -2.28 24.70
CA ILE A 109 -13.07 -3.69 25.09
C ILE A 109 -11.67 -3.88 25.68
N SER A 110 -10.64 -3.43 24.96
CA SER A 110 -9.27 -3.43 25.41
C SER A 110 -8.42 -2.50 24.53
N ASP A 111 -7.23 -2.14 25.02
CA ASP A 111 -6.22 -1.35 24.29
C ASP A 111 -5.66 -2.06 23.06
N ARG A 112 -5.85 -3.38 22.93
CA ARG A 112 -5.42 -4.20 21.80
C ARG A 112 -6.52 -4.49 20.78
N ALA A 113 -7.79 -4.48 21.21
CA ALA A 113 -8.90 -5.01 20.42
C ALA A 113 -9.01 -4.39 19.01
N THR A 114 -8.81 -3.07 18.90
CA THR A 114 -8.83 -2.39 17.58
C THR A 114 -7.67 -2.84 16.72
N GLY A 115 -6.45 -2.89 17.28
CA GLY A 115 -5.25 -3.28 16.55
C GLY A 115 -5.31 -4.71 16.03
N GLU A 116 -5.76 -5.65 16.86
CA GLU A 116 -5.92 -7.05 16.50
C GLU A 116 -6.99 -7.26 15.43
N HIS A 117 -8.11 -6.57 15.55
CA HIS A 117 -9.17 -6.59 14.53
C HIS A 117 -8.67 -6.08 13.16
N CYS A 118 -8.01 -4.93 13.15
CA CYS A 118 -7.49 -4.35 11.90
C CYS A 118 -6.37 -5.18 11.29
N TYR A 119 -5.52 -5.78 12.13
CA TYR A 119 -4.49 -6.73 11.71
C TYR A 119 -5.11 -7.91 10.96
N ALA A 120 -6.15 -8.54 11.54
CA ALA A 120 -6.81 -9.68 10.93
C ALA A 120 -7.42 -9.33 9.56
N ILE A 121 -8.10 -8.19 9.46
CA ILE A 121 -8.68 -7.70 8.20
C ILE A 121 -7.59 -7.46 7.15
N GLU A 122 -6.54 -6.73 7.51
CA GLU A 122 -5.47 -6.40 6.57
C GLU A 122 -4.74 -7.65 6.07
N VAL A 123 -4.44 -8.59 6.95
CA VAL A 123 -3.82 -9.87 6.58
C VAL A 123 -4.71 -10.66 5.62
N GLN A 124 -6.03 -10.75 5.90
CA GLN A 124 -6.95 -11.47 5.02
C GLN A 124 -7.01 -10.82 3.63
N ARG A 125 -7.14 -9.49 3.56
CA ARG A 125 -7.14 -8.74 2.29
C ARG A 125 -5.85 -8.96 1.51
N GLY A 126 -4.70 -8.95 2.20
CA GLY A 126 -3.42 -9.24 1.58
C GLY A 126 -3.32 -10.66 1.03
N LYS A 127 -3.83 -11.66 1.76
CA LYS A 127 -3.90 -13.05 1.27
C LYS A 127 -4.80 -13.17 0.05
N ASN A 128 -5.96 -12.53 0.05
CA ASN A 128 -6.87 -12.50 -1.10
C ASN A 128 -6.18 -11.91 -2.36
N ILE A 129 -5.41 -10.83 -2.20
CA ILE A 129 -4.61 -10.26 -3.30
C ILE A 129 -3.61 -11.29 -3.82
N VAL A 130 -2.82 -11.90 -2.94
CA VAL A 130 -1.80 -12.90 -3.30
C VAL A 130 -2.41 -14.08 -4.02
N ASP A 131 -3.54 -14.61 -3.52
CA ASP A 131 -4.22 -15.77 -4.12
C ASP A 131 -4.81 -15.43 -5.49
N ALA A 132 -5.41 -14.24 -5.65
CA ALA A 132 -5.93 -13.79 -6.95
C ALA A 132 -4.79 -13.64 -7.98
N ILE A 133 -3.66 -13.04 -7.59
CA ILE A 133 -2.51 -12.87 -8.47
C ILE A 133 -1.88 -14.22 -8.83
N GLN A 134 -1.75 -15.12 -7.85
CA GLN A 134 -1.23 -16.49 -8.09
C GLN A 134 -2.10 -17.25 -9.08
N ARG A 135 -3.42 -17.07 -9.01
CA ARG A 135 -4.36 -17.68 -9.94
C ARG A 135 -4.19 -17.14 -11.36
N VAL A 136 -4.17 -15.81 -11.52
CA VAL A 136 -3.97 -15.17 -12.83
C VAL A 136 -2.61 -15.56 -13.42
N LEU A 137 -1.55 -15.61 -12.61
CA LEU A 137 -0.22 -16.06 -13.05
C LEU A 137 -0.26 -17.48 -13.63
N LYS A 138 -0.95 -18.42 -12.97
CA LYS A 138 -1.06 -19.80 -13.44
C LYS A 138 -1.93 -19.96 -14.68
N GLU A 139 -3.03 -19.21 -14.76
CA GLU A 139 -4.00 -19.34 -15.86
C GLU A 139 -3.55 -18.60 -17.12
N GLU A 140 -2.87 -17.46 -17.01
CA GLU A 140 -2.58 -16.58 -18.14
C GLU A 140 -1.09 -16.44 -18.44
N GLY A 141 -0.23 -16.55 -17.43
CA GLY A 141 1.22 -16.42 -17.59
C GLY A 141 1.75 -15.01 -17.96
N THR A 142 0.89 -14.01 -18.06
CA THR A 142 1.24 -12.65 -18.53
C THR A 142 2.01 -11.83 -17.53
N LEU A 143 1.91 -12.17 -16.23
CA LEU A 143 2.52 -11.41 -15.14
C LEU A 143 4.05 -11.50 -15.17
N GLU A 144 4.71 -10.37 -15.34
CA GLU A 144 6.17 -10.23 -15.30
C GLU A 144 6.66 -9.85 -13.89
N ARG A 145 5.92 -8.96 -13.20
CA ARG A 145 6.32 -8.47 -11.88
C ARG A 145 5.14 -8.16 -10.98
N PHE A 146 5.23 -8.60 -9.73
CA PHE A 146 4.38 -8.17 -8.63
C PHE A 146 5.15 -7.26 -7.69
N ILE A 147 4.67 -6.06 -7.41
CA ILE A 147 5.27 -5.10 -6.48
C ILE A 147 4.34 -4.94 -5.30
N PHE A 148 4.79 -5.37 -4.13
CA PHE A 148 4.01 -5.25 -2.90
C PHE A 148 4.62 -4.19 -1.97
N SER A 149 3.83 -3.16 -1.65
CA SER A 149 4.20 -2.18 -0.63
C SER A 149 3.99 -2.77 0.74
N THR A 150 5.08 -3.06 1.43
CA THR A 150 5.12 -3.75 2.71
C THR A 150 5.87 -2.96 3.78
N LEU A 151 5.94 -3.53 4.98
CA LEU A 151 6.69 -3.00 6.12
C LEU A 151 7.36 -4.16 6.88
N PRO A 152 8.46 -3.89 7.61
CA PRO A 152 9.14 -4.92 8.41
C PRO A 152 8.29 -5.35 9.61
N GLY A 153 8.40 -6.62 10.03
CA GLY A 153 7.72 -7.16 11.21
C GLY A 153 8.40 -6.77 12.51
N PHE A 154 7.84 -5.83 13.25
CA PHE A 154 8.43 -5.35 14.50
C PHE A 154 8.39 -6.38 15.62
N LYS A 155 7.30 -7.12 15.75
CA LYS A 155 7.18 -8.18 16.75
C LYS A 155 8.28 -9.23 16.60
N GLU A 156 8.52 -9.68 15.38
CA GLU A 156 9.54 -10.68 15.09
C GLU A 156 10.96 -10.13 15.28
N GLN A 157 11.26 -8.97 14.68
CA GLN A 157 12.60 -8.35 14.76
C GLN A 157 13.00 -7.96 16.18
N SER A 158 12.02 -7.57 17.00
CA SER A 158 12.25 -7.24 18.41
C SER A 158 12.20 -8.44 19.35
N LYS A 159 12.10 -9.67 18.82
CA LYS A 159 11.94 -10.91 19.62
C LYS A 159 10.77 -10.82 20.60
N GLY A 160 9.66 -10.22 20.20
CA GLY A 160 8.45 -10.09 21.00
C GLY A 160 8.41 -8.86 21.91
N LYS A 161 9.42 -7.99 21.92
CA LYS A 161 9.44 -6.80 22.78
C LYS A 161 8.38 -5.78 22.38
N TYR A 162 8.17 -5.57 21.06
CA TYR A 162 7.19 -4.60 20.52
C TYR A 162 6.03 -5.37 19.89
N THR A 163 4.88 -5.38 20.54
CA THR A 163 3.72 -6.19 20.16
C THR A 163 2.49 -5.39 19.73
N TYR A 164 2.58 -4.05 19.70
CA TYR A 164 1.47 -3.15 19.36
C TYR A 164 1.60 -2.48 18.00
N VAL A 165 2.62 -2.85 17.21
CA VAL A 165 2.89 -2.25 15.90
C VAL A 165 2.14 -3.01 14.80
N TYR A 166 0.84 -3.21 15.01
CA TYR A 166 -0.01 -4.07 14.18
C TYR A 166 0.01 -3.72 12.69
N HIS A 167 0.05 -2.44 12.33
CA HIS A 167 0.09 -1.97 10.93
C HIS A 167 1.42 -2.28 10.20
N PHE A 168 2.48 -2.61 10.93
CA PHE A 168 3.71 -3.17 10.37
C PHE A 168 3.62 -4.70 10.30
N ASP A 169 3.22 -5.30 11.40
CA ASP A 169 3.22 -6.76 11.54
C ASP A 169 2.21 -7.43 10.59
N SER A 170 1.08 -6.79 10.29
CA SER A 170 0.11 -7.28 9.30
C SER A 170 0.72 -7.37 7.89
N LYS A 171 1.45 -6.34 7.47
CA LYS A 171 2.13 -6.35 6.16
C LYS A 171 3.28 -7.35 6.10
N ALA A 172 4.00 -7.51 7.20
CA ALA A 172 5.04 -8.55 7.31
C ALA A 172 4.43 -9.96 7.20
N GLU A 173 3.27 -10.19 7.81
CA GLU A 173 2.55 -11.47 7.71
C GLU A 173 2.09 -11.76 6.28
N ILE A 174 1.57 -10.75 5.58
CA ILE A 174 1.24 -10.87 4.15
C ILE A 174 2.50 -11.21 3.33
N THR A 175 3.63 -10.60 3.66
CA THR A 175 4.91 -10.89 2.99
C THR A 175 5.36 -12.33 3.25
N LYS A 176 5.16 -12.88 4.45
CA LYS A 176 5.42 -14.31 4.75
C LYS A 176 4.53 -15.21 3.91
N TYR A 177 3.24 -14.87 3.81
CA TYR A 177 2.32 -15.61 2.97
C TYR A 177 2.70 -15.56 1.48
N LEU A 178 3.11 -14.39 0.97
CA LEU A 178 3.62 -14.24 -0.39
C LEU A 178 4.86 -15.10 -0.64
N LYS A 179 5.78 -15.18 0.33
CA LYS A 179 6.97 -16.04 0.25
C LYS A 179 6.66 -17.53 0.14
N SER A 180 5.50 -17.98 0.63
CA SER A 180 5.07 -19.38 0.50
C SER A 180 4.55 -19.74 -0.90
N LYS A 181 4.49 -18.78 -1.83
CA LYS A 181 4.06 -18.97 -3.22
C LYS A 181 5.28 -18.85 -4.14
N ASP A 182 6.09 -19.89 -4.25
CA ASP A 182 7.43 -19.88 -4.89
C ASP A 182 7.43 -19.19 -6.26
N GLU A 183 6.51 -19.56 -7.15
CA GLU A 183 6.42 -19.00 -8.49
C GLU A 183 6.14 -17.48 -8.47
N LEU A 184 5.15 -17.05 -7.68
CA LEU A 184 4.82 -15.64 -7.54
C LEU A 184 5.93 -14.89 -6.79
N TRP A 185 6.54 -15.52 -5.77
CA TRP A 185 7.64 -14.94 -5.04
C TRP A 185 8.82 -14.61 -5.94
N SER A 186 9.19 -15.50 -6.86
CA SER A 186 10.27 -15.27 -7.81
C SER A 186 10.07 -14.06 -8.72
N ARG A 187 8.82 -13.66 -8.93
CA ARG A 187 8.41 -12.49 -9.71
C ARG A 187 8.05 -11.28 -8.83
N SER A 188 8.27 -11.36 -7.52
CA SER A 188 7.87 -10.30 -6.60
C SER A 188 9.02 -9.35 -6.26
N SER A 189 8.66 -8.10 -5.99
CA SER A 189 9.53 -7.08 -5.42
C SER A 189 8.84 -6.43 -4.23
N LEU A 190 9.56 -6.20 -3.15
CA LEU A 190 9.03 -5.55 -1.95
C LEU A 190 9.45 -4.09 -1.91
N LEU A 191 8.48 -3.21 -1.71
CA LEU A 191 8.70 -1.78 -1.51
C LEU A 191 8.44 -1.43 -0.04
N ASN A 192 9.51 -1.13 0.71
CA ASN A 192 9.41 -0.74 2.12
C ASN A 192 9.32 0.78 2.25
N MET A 193 8.10 1.31 2.45
CA MET A 193 7.83 2.73 2.63
C MET A 193 7.42 2.99 4.07
N THR A 194 8.40 3.18 4.94
CA THR A 194 8.20 3.29 6.40
C THR A 194 7.72 4.66 6.85
N PHE A 195 8.11 5.73 6.16
CA PHE A 195 7.80 7.09 6.56
C PHE A 195 7.57 8.00 5.36
N TYR A 196 6.48 8.77 5.41
CA TYR A 196 6.19 9.79 4.40
C TYR A 196 6.77 11.14 4.83
N SER A 197 7.51 11.81 3.95
CA SER A 197 8.05 13.16 4.22
C SER A 197 6.95 14.17 4.58
N SER A 198 5.75 14.00 4.03
CA SER A 198 4.56 14.80 4.39
C SER A 198 4.18 14.68 5.87
N ASN A 199 4.57 13.61 6.57
CA ASN A 199 4.31 13.45 8.00
C ASN A 199 5.11 14.45 8.84
N ILE A 200 6.28 14.89 8.36
CA ILE A 200 7.07 15.95 9.03
C ILE A 200 6.26 17.25 9.13
N MET A 201 5.65 17.65 8.01
CA MET A 201 4.85 18.89 7.96
C MET A 201 3.60 18.83 8.84
N ARG A 202 3.13 17.62 9.15
CA ARG A 202 1.89 17.38 9.84
C ARG A 202 2.05 17.14 11.33
N PHE A 203 3.00 16.30 11.74
CA PHE A 203 3.22 15.91 13.14
C PHE A 203 4.17 16.85 13.85
N TRP A 204 5.01 17.58 13.10
CA TRP A 204 5.82 18.67 13.59
C TRP A 204 5.46 19.93 12.82
N PRO A 205 4.42 20.69 13.24
CA PRO A 205 4.30 22.04 12.74
C PRO A 205 5.62 22.72 13.05
N LEU A 206 6.28 23.24 12.02
CA LEU A 206 7.50 24.05 12.16
C LEU A 206 7.13 25.37 12.85
N THR A 207 6.75 25.28 14.12
CA THR A 207 6.78 26.44 14.98
C THR A 207 8.22 26.91 14.99
N LYS A 208 8.46 28.19 14.77
CA LYS A 208 9.75 28.83 14.99
C LYS A 208 10.21 28.51 16.41
N VAL A 209 10.76 27.33 16.64
CA VAL A 209 11.51 27.03 17.84
C VAL A 209 12.87 27.67 17.62
N SER A 210 12.97 28.92 18.07
CA SER A 210 14.24 29.57 18.23
C SER A 210 15.19 28.62 18.96
N ARG A 211 16.21 28.11 18.24
CA ARG A 211 17.47 27.58 18.75
C ARG A 211 17.45 26.36 19.68
N LEU A 212 16.61 25.40 19.49
CA LEU A 212 16.87 24.04 19.98
C LEU A 212 17.01 23.12 18.77
N LEU A 213 18.19 23.11 18.19
CA LEU A 213 18.72 22.04 17.39
C LEU A 213 18.79 20.81 18.29
N PHE A 214 17.76 19.98 18.26
CA PHE A 214 17.94 18.59 18.62
C PHE A 214 18.87 17.99 17.58
N PRO A 215 20.01 17.41 17.97
CA PRO A 215 20.82 16.62 17.09
C PRO A 215 20.16 15.24 16.92
N LEU A 216 18.96 15.20 16.39
CA LEU A 216 18.46 14.02 15.73
C LEU A 216 19.13 13.99 14.38
N GLY A 217 20.28 13.33 14.34
CA GLY A 217 20.95 12.96 13.10
C GLY A 217 20.08 12.03 12.28
N PHE A 218 18.97 12.53 11.76
CA PHE A 218 18.34 11.98 10.59
C PHE A 218 19.20 12.37 9.40
N VAL A 219 20.21 11.56 9.17
CA VAL A 219 20.88 11.50 7.89
C VAL A 219 19.83 11.04 6.88
N VAL A 220 19.25 12.00 6.17
CA VAL A 220 18.34 11.76 5.04
C VAL A 220 19.07 11.10 3.87
N ASP A 221 20.38 10.86 4.00
CA ASP A 221 21.25 10.37 2.94
C ASP A 221 21.45 8.85 2.87
N ARG A 222 20.77 8.09 3.69
CA ARG A 222 20.73 6.62 3.48
C ARG A 222 19.38 6.06 3.89
N CYS A 223 18.36 6.27 3.06
CA CYS A 223 17.35 5.26 2.90
C CYS A 223 18.08 3.94 2.65
N CYS A 224 17.82 2.94 3.49
CA CYS A 224 18.41 1.62 3.39
C CYS A 224 18.12 1.03 2.00
N TYR A 225 18.98 1.34 1.06
CA TYR A 225 19.05 0.68 -0.22
C TYR A 225 19.83 -0.62 0.04
N SER A 226 19.10 -1.70 0.27
CA SER A 226 19.70 -3.02 0.19
C SER A 226 20.12 -3.23 -1.26
N PRO A 227 21.40 -3.49 -1.56
CA PRO A 227 21.91 -3.56 -2.94
C PRO A 227 21.60 -4.89 -3.63
N ARG A 228 20.39 -5.44 -3.47
CA ARG A 228 19.98 -6.68 -4.14
C ARG A 228 18.70 -6.53 -4.96
N THR A 229 18.54 -5.41 -5.62
CA THR A 229 17.60 -5.29 -6.74
C THR A 229 18.11 -4.24 -7.71
N VAL A 230 19.29 -4.48 -8.22
CA VAL A 230 19.68 -3.88 -9.49
C VAL A 230 18.92 -4.64 -10.56
N ILE A 231 18.11 -3.93 -11.29
CA ILE A 231 17.69 -4.30 -12.61
C ILE A 231 18.96 -4.28 -13.45
N ASP A 232 19.59 -5.41 -13.63
CA ASP A 232 20.51 -5.61 -14.74
C ASP A 232 19.68 -6.05 -15.93
N THR A 233 19.69 -5.15 -16.93
CA THR A 233 19.32 -5.22 -18.37
C THR A 233 18.62 -6.47 -18.87
#